data_aac1c16044428ce764df98e71e6bbae4
#
_entry.id   aac1c16044428ce764df98e71e6bbae4
#
_cell.length_a   1.000
_cell.length_b   1.000
_cell.length_c   1.000
_cell.angle_alpha   90.00
_cell.angle_beta   90.00
_cell.angle_gamma   90.00
#
_symmetry.space_group_name_H-M   'P 1'
#
loop_
_entity.id
_entity.type
_entity.pdbx_description
1 polymer ?
#
loop_
_entity_poly.entity_id
_entity_poly.type
_entity_poly.pdbx_seq_one_letter_code
_entity_poly.pdbx_strand_id
1 'polypeptide(L)'
;MVGAGIGLRQPGNVDEERFLGVALEMLQNGNWLIPHRAAEIYPDKPPLFMWTIALFTRLTGAPNLALFLPALIAGVVTTACLYDLGKRLWNRRIGVIAALLFLATYQTYSVLRAGQIDGFLCLWIMLGLYGMVRHLLLGPAWGWFYVACAAMGFGIISKGVGFLPVLMLIPYAYAVRKGWPGVVRMPGQGRAWWLGLGVALAAIAVWLLPLVLYVTLYGDEASRAYVSEILLRQTAQRYANAWHHQEPFWYFFLKVIPKYWLPLVLALPWLVPAWRRQLSKRDGRVLVLLGWVVLVLLFFTLSSGKRKLYIFPALPGLVLVMAPLVPWLLRRWFAQRPRARKVFIGLALFWFAAWFARGFIEPIKEHLNVRQALMAEVAGMTQGAELMLTHWREGQWLFARQPIVHFGMDAAHQTQKAADWLRSNPTAFALIQADELAQCFKPDKARKVEDDSAGEWFLVQGDADNGQCHERSASAPFRFAWQLPHL
;
A
#
# COMPACT_ATOMS: atom_id res chain seq x y z
N MET A 1 -15.51 10.14 -5.51
CA MET A 1 -14.19 10.28 -6.14
C MET A 1 -13.31 9.06 -5.86
N VAL A 2 -12.89 8.77 -4.63
CA VAL A 2 -12.03 7.61 -4.33
C VAL A 2 -12.71 6.28 -4.68
N GLY A 3 -13.99 6.09 -4.34
CA GLY A 3 -14.75 4.87 -4.65
C GLY A 3 -15.36 4.79 -6.05
N ALA A 4 -15.21 5.83 -6.90
CA ALA A 4 -15.80 5.82 -8.24
C ALA A 4 -15.21 4.69 -9.10
N GLY A 5 -16.06 3.81 -9.64
CA GLY A 5 -15.65 2.68 -10.49
C GLY A 5 -14.79 1.62 -9.81
N ILE A 6 -14.70 1.59 -8.46
CA ILE A 6 -13.77 0.68 -7.76
C ILE A 6 -14.11 -0.80 -7.96
N GLY A 7 -15.41 -1.14 -8.07
CA GLY A 7 -15.85 -2.50 -8.33
C GLY A 7 -15.58 -3.01 -9.76
N LEU A 8 -15.21 -2.09 -10.66
CA LEU A 8 -14.88 -2.40 -12.05
C LEU A 8 -13.35 -2.57 -12.24
N ARG A 9 -12.55 -2.29 -11.22
CA ARG A 9 -11.09 -2.33 -11.32
C ARG A 9 -10.54 -3.75 -11.29
N GLN A 10 -9.40 -3.91 -11.96
CA GLN A 10 -8.56 -5.11 -11.92
C GLN A 10 -7.17 -4.76 -11.39
N PRO A 11 -6.38 -5.73 -10.90
CA PRO A 11 -4.98 -5.51 -10.57
C PRO A 11 -4.23 -4.95 -11.78
N GLY A 12 -3.72 -3.73 -11.68
CA GLY A 12 -3.10 -3.02 -12.81
C GLY A 12 -1.58 -2.87 -12.73
N ASN A 13 -0.96 -3.35 -11.64
CA ASN A 13 0.49 -3.28 -11.45
C ASN A 13 1.01 -4.44 -10.59
N VAL A 14 2.33 -4.69 -10.68
CA VAL A 14 3.00 -5.81 -10.01
C VAL A 14 2.77 -5.86 -8.49
N ASP A 15 2.67 -4.70 -7.80
CA ASP A 15 2.41 -4.68 -6.36
C ASP A 15 0.97 -5.14 -6.04
N GLU A 16 -0.02 -4.70 -6.84
CA GLU A 16 -1.42 -5.09 -6.69
C GLU A 16 -1.62 -6.58 -6.95
N GLU A 17 -1.04 -7.09 -8.04
CA GLU A 17 -1.05 -8.50 -8.41
C GLU A 17 -0.44 -9.36 -7.31
N ARG A 18 0.72 -8.98 -6.80
CA ARG A 18 1.44 -9.69 -5.73
C ARG A 18 0.63 -9.76 -4.44
N PHE A 19 0.07 -8.62 -3.95
CA PHE A 19 -0.71 -8.64 -2.72
C PHE A 19 -1.98 -9.48 -2.83
N LEU A 20 -2.64 -9.42 -3.99
CA LEU A 20 -3.78 -10.26 -4.26
C LEU A 20 -3.38 -11.74 -4.34
N GLY A 21 -2.30 -12.05 -5.07
CA GLY A 21 -1.77 -13.41 -5.19
C GLY A 21 -1.48 -14.04 -3.82
N VAL A 22 -0.70 -13.35 -2.97
CA VAL A 22 -0.39 -13.82 -1.60
C VAL A 22 -1.66 -14.03 -0.77
N ALA A 23 -2.65 -13.13 -0.87
CA ALA A 23 -3.91 -13.27 -0.14
C ALA A 23 -4.74 -14.48 -0.63
N LEU A 24 -4.72 -14.77 -1.92
CA LEU A 24 -5.39 -15.94 -2.50
C LEU A 24 -4.68 -17.24 -2.11
N GLU A 25 -3.35 -17.24 -2.09
CA GLU A 25 -2.59 -18.40 -1.58
C GLU A 25 -2.90 -18.69 -0.11
N MET A 26 -3.06 -17.66 0.75
CA MET A 26 -3.48 -17.84 2.14
C MET A 26 -4.85 -18.53 2.25
N LEU A 27 -5.78 -18.19 1.36
CA LEU A 27 -7.10 -18.84 1.31
C LEU A 27 -7.02 -20.28 0.81
N GLN A 28 -6.10 -20.59 -0.08
CA GLN A 28 -5.94 -21.91 -0.70
C GLN A 28 -5.19 -22.88 0.20
N ASN A 29 -4.07 -22.45 0.82
CA ASN A 29 -3.17 -23.31 1.58
C ASN A 29 -3.33 -23.22 3.10
N GLY A 30 -4.10 -22.24 3.61
CA GLY A 30 -4.33 -22.03 5.04
C GLY A 30 -3.15 -21.41 5.82
N ASN A 31 -2.09 -20.96 5.16
CA ASN A 31 -0.89 -20.38 5.76
C ASN A 31 -1.09 -18.91 6.14
N TRP A 32 -1.72 -18.65 7.28
CA TRP A 32 -2.03 -17.30 7.76
C TRP A 32 -0.86 -16.62 8.48
N LEU A 33 -0.01 -17.39 9.17
CA LEU A 33 1.09 -16.83 9.98
C LEU A 33 2.28 -16.40 9.15
N ILE A 34 2.65 -17.23 8.18
CA ILE A 34 3.79 -17.03 7.28
C ILE A 34 3.23 -16.87 5.87
N PRO A 35 3.23 -15.65 5.30
CA PRO A 35 2.78 -15.44 3.93
C PRO A 35 3.61 -16.24 2.93
N HIS A 36 2.96 -16.76 1.89
CA HIS A 36 3.62 -17.43 0.76
C HIS A 36 3.32 -16.68 -0.55
N ARG A 37 4.27 -16.75 -1.44
CA ARG A 37 4.20 -16.24 -2.80
C ARG A 37 4.76 -17.29 -3.73
N ALA A 38 3.98 -17.76 -4.69
CA ALA A 38 4.38 -18.86 -5.55
C ALA A 38 4.77 -20.13 -4.75
N ALA A 39 4.02 -20.43 -3.69
CA ALA A 39 4.26 -21.50 -2.72
C ALA A 39 5.56 -21.38 -1.88
N GLU A 40 6.37 -20.37 -2.11
CA GLU A 40 7.55 -20.07 -1.28
C GLU A 40 7.27 -19.02 -0.23
N ILE A 41 8.05 -18.99 0.86
CA ILE A 41 7.91 -18.01 1.94
C ILE A 41 8.10 -16.59 1.40
N TYR A 42 7.17 -15.69 1.72
CA TYR A 42 7.20 -14.28 1.33
C TYR A 42 7.60 -13.38 2.52
N PRO A 43 8.87 -13.01 2.69
CA PRO A 43 9.35 -12.29 3.87
C PRO A 43 9.24 -10.76 3.78
N ASP A 44 8.77 -10.20 2.68
CA ASP A 44 8.85 -8.76 2.42
C ASP A 44 7.95 -7.90 3.31
N LYS A 45 6.81 -8.44 3.75
CA LYS A 45 5.79 -7.68 4.48
C LYS A 45 5.10 -8.53 5.54
N PRO A 46 4.76 -7.92 6.71
CA PRO A 46 3.86 -8.54 7.68
C PRO A 46 2.46 -8.77 7.07
N PRO A 47 1.66 -9.73 7.58
CA PRO A 47 0.50 -10.27 6.86
C PRO A 47 -0.78 -9.46 6.93
N LEU A 48 -0.93 -8.46 7.81
CA LEU A 48 -2.23 -7.85 8.14
C LEU A 48 -2.96 -7.29 6.90
N PHE A 49 -2.24 -6.75 5.93
CA PHE A 49 -2.86 -6.26 4.69
C PHE A 49 -3.41 -7.42 3.85
N MET A 50 -2.64 -8.51 3.70
CA MET A 50 -3.08 -9.71 2.98
C MET A 50 -4.23 -10.40 3.69
N TRP A 51 -4.21 -10.48 5.03
CA TRP A 51 -5.36 -10.96 5.83
C TRP A 51 -6.64 -10.17 5.53
N THR A 52 -6.51 -8.86 5.40
CA THR A 52 -7.67 -8.00 5.11
C THR A 52 -8.21 -8.26 3.71
N ILE A 53 -7.34 -8.43 2.70
CA ILE A 53 -7.74 -8.79 1.33
C ILE A 53 -8.40 -10.17 1.33
N ALA A 54 -7.79 -11.17 1.96
CA ALA A 54 -8.33 -12.53 2.05
C ALA A 54 -9.71 -12.56 2.72
N LEU A 55 -9.87 -11.82 3.84
CA LEU A 55 -11.17 -11.66 4.52
C LEU A 55 -12.22 -11.07 3.59
N PHE A 56 -11.92 -9.96 2.90
CA PHE A 56 -12.86 -9.33 1.98
C PHE A 56 -13.14 -10.22 0.77
N THR A 57 -12.16 -10.96 0.26
CA THR A 57 -12.38 -11.96 -0.80
C THR A 57 -13.39 -13.01 -0.34
N ARG A 58 -13.24 -13.53 0.87
CA ARG A 58 -14.18 -14.52 1.44
C ARG A 58 -15.59 -13.95 1.66
N LEU A 59 -15.70 -12.67 2.06
CA LEU A 59 -16.98 -12.03 2.33
C LEU A 59 -17.72 -11.61 1.06
N THR A 60 -17.01 -11.16 0.04
CA THR A 60 -17.61 -10.60 -1.19
C THR A 60 -17.69 -11.60 -2.33
N GLY A 61 -16.90 -12.66 -2.32
CA GLY A 61 -16.70 -13.55 -3.46
C GLY A 61 -15.99 -12.90 -4.65
N ALA A 62 -15.51 -11.63 -4.50
CA ALA A 62 -14.94 -10.82 -5.56
C ALA A 62 -13.50 -10.37 -5.22
N PRO A 63 -12.47 -11.15 -5.59
CA PRO A 63 -11.07 -10.86 -5.26
C PRO A 63 -10.60 -9.49 -5.74
N ASN A 64 -11.01 -9.07 -6.94
CA ASN A 64 -10.67 -7.76 -7.49
C ASN A 64 -11.19 -6.63 -6.60
N LEU A 65 -12.46 -6.68 -6.19
CA LEU A 65 -13.02 -5.69 -5.28
C LEU A 65 -12.32 -5.72 -3.91
N ALA A 66 -12.06 -6.93 -3.39
CA ALA A 66 -11.41 -7.15 -2.09
C ALA A 66 -10.03 -6.49 -2.00
N LEU A 67 -9.26 -6.47 -3.09
CA LEU A 67 -7.96 -5.81 -3.18
C LEU A 67 -8.03 -4.30 -2.88
N PHE A 68 -9.07 -3.63 -3.35
CA PHE A 68 -9.20 -2.16 -3.25
C PHE A 68 -10.00 -1.70 -2.03
N LEU A 69 -10.80 -2.56 -1.40
CA LEU A 69 -11.63 -2.19 -0.24
C LEU A 69 -10.83 -1.65 0.95
N PRO A 70 -9.66 -2.19 1.33
CA PRO A 70 -8.87 -1.64 2.45
C PRO A 70 -8.47 -0.19 2.24
N ALA A 71 -8.06 0.19 1.02
CA ALA A 71 -7.69 1.56 0.68
C ALA A 71 -8.93 2.49 0.63
N LEU A 72 -10.08 2.01 0.14
CA LEU A 72 -11.34 2.75 0.17
C LEU A 72 -11.78 3.05 1.60
N ILE A 73 -11.77 2.05 2.49
CA ILE A 73 -12.12 2.22 3.90
C ILE A 73 -11.16 3.22 4.56
N ALA A 74 -9.86 3.11 4.29
CA ALA A 74 -8.86 4.07 4.74
C ALA A 74 -9.21 5.50 4.33
N GLY A 75 -9.62 5.70 3.09
CA GLY A 75 -10.04 7.00 2.55
C GLY A 75 -11.26 7.58 3.25
N VAL A 76 -12.29 6.76 3.46
CA VAL A 76 -13.53 7.16 4.16
C VAL A 76 -13.22 7.52 5.62
N VAL A 77 -12.54 6.65 6.35
CA VAL A 77 -12.20 6.87 7.77
C VAL A 77 -11.28 8.09 7.93
N THR A 78 -10.24 8.22 7.10
CA THR A 78 -9.35 9.39 7.15
C THR A 78 -10.11 10.69 6.92
N THR A 79 -11.00 10.73 5.93
CA THR A 79 -11.83 11.91 5.64
C THR A 79 -12.77 12.25 6.80
N ALA A 80 -13.40 11.26 7.41
CA ALA A 80 -14.28 11.42 8.57
C ALA A 80 -13.51 11.92 9.80
N CYS A 81 -12.33 11.35 10.07
CA CYS A 81 -11.45 11.78 11.16
C CYS A 81 -10.97 13.23 10.97
N LEU A 82 -10.59 13.61 9.76
CA LEU A 82 -10.19 14.99 9.44
C LEU A 82 -11.32 15.98 9.63
N TYR A 83 -12.53 15.62 9.19
CA TYR A 83 -13.71 16.42 9.43
C TYR A 83 -13.96 16.63 10.94
N ASP A 84 -13.97 15.56 11.72
CA ASP A 84 -14.25 15.63 13.16
C ASP A 84 -13.16 16.38 13.93
N LEU A 85 -11.86 16.13 13.64
CA LEU A 85 -10.76 16.87 14.24
C LEU A 85 -10.82 18.37 13.89
N GLY A 86 -11.03 18.70 12.63
CA GLY A 86 -11.17 20.10 12.20
C GLY A 86 -12.35 20.80 12.86
N LYS A 87 -13.48 20.09 13.02
CA LYS A 87 -14.66 20.57 13.74
C LYS A 87 -14.36 20.82 15.22
N ARG A 88 -13.67 19.93 15.90
CA ARG A 88 -13.39 20.00 17.34
C ARG A 88 -12.28 21.00 17.68
N LEU A 89 -11.22 21.05 16.87
CA LEU A 89 -10.11 21.97 17.10
C LEU A 89 -10.48 23.43 16.79
N TRP A 90 -11.41 23.64 15.86
CA TRP A 90 -11.83 24.98 15.45
C TRP A 90 -13.35 25.11 15.32
N ASN A 91 -13.95 24.66 14.22
CA ASN A 91 -15.39 24.68 13.97
C ASN A 91 -15.78 23.78 12.78
N ARG A 92 -17.10 23.60 12.59
CA ARG A 92 -17.67 22.76 11.52
C ARG A 92 -17.17 23.13 10.11
N ARG A 93 -17.00 24.42 9.82
CA ARG A 93 -16.52 24.90 8.49
C ARG A 93 -15.10 24.45 8.26
N ILE A 94 -14.24 24.53 9.27
CA ILE A 94 -12.85 24.05 9.16
C ILE A 94 -12.79 22.55 8.99
N GLY A 95 -13.66 21.79 9.66
CA GLY A 95 -13.79 20.34 9.45
C GLY A 95 -14.10 20.00 8.00
N VAL A 96 -15.09 20.67 7.39
CA VAL A 96 -15.42 20.48 5.96
C VAL A 96 -14.23 20.84 5.06
N ILE A 97 -13.57 21.97 5.33
CA ILE A 97 -12.40 22.39 4.55
C ILE A 97 -11.28 21.35 4.66
N ALA A 98 -10.98 20.80 5.84
CA ALA A 98 -9.97 19.77 6.02
C ALA A 98 -10.29 18.51 5.17
N ALA A 99 -11.53 18.02 5.23
CA ALA A 99 -11.98 16.90 4.43
C ALA A 99 -11.84 17.17 2.92
N LEU A 100 -12.27 18.35 2.46
CA LEU A 100 -12.17 18.73 1.04
C LEU A 100 -10.72 18.91 0.57
N LEU A 101 -9.83 19.52 1.37
CA LEU A 101 -8.41 19.64 1.04
C LEU A 101 -7.74 18.27 0.87
N PHE A 102 -8.05 17.34 1.77
CA PHE A 102 -7.53 15.97 1.69
C PHE A 102 -7.98 15.29 0.40
N LEU A 103 -9.29 15.33 0.12
CA LEU A 103 -9.85 14.72 -1.10
C LEU A 103 -9.39 15.44 -2.39
N ALA A 104 -9.14 16.75 -2.35
CA ALA A 104 -8.65 17.50 -3.51
C ALA A 104 -7.20 17.17 -3.88
N THR A 105 -6.42 16.59 -2.96
CA THR A 105 -5.00 16.33 -3.19
C THR A 105 -4.79 15.16 -4.16
N TYR A 106 -3.94 15.34 -5.17
CA TYR A 106 -3.66 14.30 -6.15
C TYR A 106 -3.11 13.02 -5.52
N GLN A 107 -2.26 13.14 -4.49
CA GLN A 107 -1.72 11.95 -3.80
C GLN A 107 -2.83 11.13 -3.14
N THR A 108 -3.84 11.78 -2.57
CA THR A 108 -5.01 11.09 -1.99
C THR A 108 -5.71 10.23 -3.03
N TYR A 109 -5.97 10.79 -4.21
CA TYR A 109 -6.55 10.04 -5.31
C TYR A 109 -5.67 8.86 -5.71
N SER A 110 -4.39 9.10 -5.96
CA SER A 110 -3.47 8.08 -6.49
C SER A 110 -3.17 6.94 -5.51
N VAL A 111 -3.15 7.22 -4.20
CA VAL A 111 -2.84 6.21 -3.16
C VAL A 111 -4.08 5.43 -2.73
N LEU A 112 -5.20 6.13 -2.52
CA LEU A 112 -6.40 5.47 -2.00
C LEU A 112 -7.21 4.72 -3.05
N ARG A 113 -6.84 4.85 -4.32
CA ARG A 113 -7.40 4.03 -5.40
C ARG A 113 -6.50 2.86 -5.78
N ALA A 114 -5.28 2.81 -5.28
CA ALA A 114 -4.38 1.69 -5.52
C ALA A 114 -4.62 0.58 -4.49
N GLY A 115 -4.58 -0.66 -4.94
CA GLY A 115 -4.59 -1.86 -4.10
C GLY A 115 -3.24 -2.08 -3.42
N GLN A 116 -2.71 -1.03 -2.77
CA GLN A 116 -1.40 -1.03 -2.16
C GLN A 116 -1.47 -0.81 -0.65
N ILE A 117 -0.52 -1.41 0.04
CA ILE A 117 -0.41 -1.38 1.50
C ILE A 117 -0.31 0.04 2.07
N ASP A 118 0.16 1.02 1.29
CA ASP A 118 0.36 2.41 1.74
C ASP A 118 -0.96 3.13 2.07
N GLY A 119 -2.02 2.87 1.27
CA GLY A 119 -3.36 3.36 1.56
C GLY A 119 -3.91 2.78 2.86
N PHE A 120 -3.75 1.47 3.06
CA PHE A 120 -4.17 0.79 4.29
C PHE A 120 -3.36 1.22 5.51
N LEU A 121 -2.05 1.40 5.38
CA LEU A 121 -1.20 1.94 6.43
C LEU A 121 -1.66 3.34 6.88
N CYS A 122 -2.12 4.18 5.93
CA CYS A 122 -2.63 5.51 6.25
C CYS A 122 -3.85 5.46 7.18
N LEU A 123 -4.70 4.42 7.10
CA LEU A 123 -5.79 4.21 8.05
C LEU A 123 -5.28 4.12 9.49
N TRP A 124 -4.30 3.27 9.73
CA TRP A 124 -3.74 3.04 11.06
C TRP A 124 -3.03 4.29 11.61
N ILE A 125 -2.24 4.96 10.75
CA ILE A 125 -1.58 6.22 11.12
C ILE A 125 -2.61 7.33 11.39
N MET A 126 -3.70 7.40 10.60
CA MET A 126 -4.77 8.38 10.83
C MET A 126 -5.53 8.13 12.13
N LEU A 127 -5.85 6.89 12.46
CA LEU A 127 -6.46 6.53 13.75
C LEU A 127 -5.51 6.84 14.92
N GLY A 128 -4.21 6.57 14.74
CA GLY A 128 -3.17 6.98 15.67
C GLY A 128 -3.12 8.50 15.86
N LEU A 129 -3.06 9.26 14.77
CA LEU A 129 -3.08 10.72 14.77
C LEU A 129 -4.36 11.26 15.43
N TYR A 130 -5.52 10.68 15.07
CA TYR A 130 -6.81 11.09 15.63
C TYR A 130 -6.85 10.95 17.15
N GLY A 131 -6.48 9.79 17.68
CA GLY A 131 -6.49 9.57 19.12
C GLY A 131 -5.45 10.41 19.87
N MET A 132 -4.25 10.59 19.29
CA MET A 132 -3.23 11.46 19.84
C MET A 132 -3.69 12.92 19.89
N VAL A 133 -4.26 13.46 18.82
CA VAL A 133 -4.79 14.83 18.78
C VAL A 133 -5.93 15.01 19.81
N ARG A 134 -6.85 14.03 19.88
CA ARG A 134 -7.94 14.05 20.86
C ARG A 134 -7.43 14.09 22.30
N HIS A 135 -6.36 13.35 22.57
CA HIS A 135 -5.77 13.26 23.91
C HIS A 135 -4.90 14.46 24.26
N LEU A 136 -4.00 14.86 23.36
CA LEU A 136 -2.98 15.87 23.63
C LEU A 136 -3.45 17.32 23.50
N LEU A 137 -4.43 17.59 22.62
CA LEU A 137 -4.85 18.94 22.28
C LEU A 137 -6.28 19.29 22.74
N LEU A 138 -7.15 18.31 22.96
CA LEU A 138 -8.57 18.54 23.27
C LEU A 138 -8.98 18.17 24.71
N GLY A 139 -8.12 17.45 25.41
CA GLY A 139 -8.36 17.03 26.79
C GLY A 139 -7.95 15.59 27.02
N PRO A 140 -7.76 15.14 28.26
CA PRO A 140 -7.41 13.77 28.52
C PRO A 140 -8.52 12.86 28.02
N ALA A 141 -8.26 12.13 26.93
CA ALA A 141 -9.16 11.20 26.26
C ALA A 141 -8.50 9.83 26.20
N TRP A 142 -8.38 9.15 27.34
CA TRP A 142 -7.62 7.91 27.49
C TRP A 142 -8.13 6.79 26.56
N GLY A 143 -9.45 6.65 26.39
CA GLY A 143 -10.00 5.68 25.45
C GLY A 143 -9.48 5.88 24.02
N TRP A 144 -9.45 7.12 23.54
CA TRP A 144 -8.90 7.45 22.23
C TRP A 144 -7.38 7.32 22.16
N PHE A 145 -6.67 7.55 23.25
CA PHE A 145 -5.24 7.29 23.34
C PHE A 145 -4.94 5.80 23.20
N TYR A 146 -5.73 4.92 23.86
CA TYR A 146 -5.55 3.46 23.70
C TYR A 146 -5.93 2.98 22.30
N VAL A 147 -6.98 3.55 21.69
CA VAL A 147 -7.28 3.29 20.26
C VAL A 147 -6.11 3.71 19.37
N ALA A 148 -5.48 4.86 19.65
CA ALA A 148 -4.29 5.28 18.91
C ALA A 148 -3.12 4.31 19.07
N CYS A 149 -2.89 3.82 20.30
CA CYS A 149 -1.82 2.85 20.59
C CYS A 149 -2.09 1.51 19.89
N ALA A 150 -3.32 1.00 19.92
CA ALA A 150 -3.70 -0.20 19.16
C ALA A 150 -3.51 -0.02 17.65
N ALA A 151 -3.97 1.12 17.12
CA ALA A 151 -3.80 1.45 15.70
C ALA A 151 -2.32 1.52 15.30
N MET A 152 -1.45 2.09 16.13
CA MET A 152 -0.01 2.06 15.90
C MET A 152 0.54 0.63 15.84
N GLY A 153 0.11 -0.26 16.75
CA GLY A 153 0.49 -1.67 16.74
C GLY A 153 0.05 -2.39 15.46
N PHE A 154 -1.22 -2.22 15.06
CA PHE A 154 -1.71 -2.77 13.79
C PHE A 154 -1.01 -2.15 12.56
N GLY A 155 -0.66 -0.88 12.60
CA GLY A 155 0.15 -0.24 11.56
C GLY A 155 1.56 -0.85 11.46
N ILE A 156 2.17 -1.24 12.58
CA ILE A 156 3.47 -1.92 12.62
C ILE A 156 3.39 -3.29 11.94
N ILE A 157 2.39 -4.11 12.28
CA ILE A 157 2.19 -5.42 11.64
C ILE A 157 1.55 -5.33 10.23
N SER A 158 1.32 -4.11 9.72
CA SER A 158 1.03 -3.87 8.30
C SER A 158 2.31 -3.59 7.50
N LYS A 159 3.14 -2.63 7.95
CA LYS A 159 4.31 -2.16 7.17
C LYS A 159 5.51 -1.70 8.00
N GLY A 160 5.55 -1.92 9.30
CA GLY A 160 6.65 -1.54 10.19
C GLY A 160 6.66 -0.08 10.65
N VAL A 161 6.14 0.87 9.88
CA VAL A 161 6.17 2.32 10.19
C VAL A 161 4.88 2.86 10.83
N GLY A 162 4.03 1.99 11.37
CA GLY A 162 2.78 2.36 12.05
C GLY A 162 2.95 3.25 13.28
N PHE A 163 4.14 3.28 13.87
CA PHE A 163 4.47 4.07 15.05
C PHE A 163 4.55 5.59 14.83
N LEU A 164 4.50 6.08 13.59
CA LEU A 164 4.70 7.51 13.27
C LEU A 164 3.89 8.50 14.12
N PRO A 165 2.66 8.22 14.56
CA PRO A 165 1.92 9.12 15.46
C PRO A 165 2.63 9.40 16.79
N VAL A 166 3.51 8.49 17.29
CA VAL A 166 4.32 8.70 18.51
C VAL A 166 5.21 9.93 18.39
N LEU A 167 5.71 10.24 17.18
CA LEU A 167 6.55 11.42 16.94
C LEU A 167 5.87 12.73 17.37
N MET A 168 4.54 12.75 17.50
CA MET A 168 3.79 13.90 18.00
C MET A 168 4.13 14.24 19.45
N LEU A 169 4.58 13.27 20.24
CA LEU A 169 4.99 13.49 21.63
C LEU A 169 6.19 14.44 21.75
N ILE A 170 7.04 14.54 20.74
CA ILE A 170 8.22 15.41 20.75
C ILE A 170 7.81 16.89 20.80
N PRO A 171 7.06 17.43 19.81
CA PRO A 171 6.61 18.81 19.86
C PRO A 171 5.61 19.06 20.99
N TYR A 172 4.82 18.06 21.39
CA TYR A 172 3.94 18.17 22.55
C TYR A 172 4.73 18.35 23.85
N ALA A 173 5.74 17.53 24.12
CA ALA A 173 6.57 17.65 25.32
C ALA A 173 7.28 19.03 25.39
N TYR A 174 7.75 19.54 24.26
CA TYR A 174 8.30 20.89 24.17
C TYR A 174 7.25 21.96 24.54
N ALA A 175 6.03 21.88 23.96
CA ALA A 175 4.95 22.81 24.23
C ALA A 175 4.56 22.82 25.71
N VAL A 176 4.44 21.63 26.34
CA VAL A 176 4.14 21.47 27.77
C VAL A 176 5.23 22.11 28.64
N ARG A 177 6.52 21.79 28.37
CA ARG A 177 7.66 22.35 29.13
C ARG A 177 7.73 23.86 29.03
N LYS A 178 7.43 24.44 27.88
CA LYS A 178 7.48 25.89 27.64
C LYS A 178 6.17 26.63 28.00
N GLY A 179 5.16 25.91 28.47
CA GLY A 179 3.88 26.49 28.86
C GLY A 179 3.06 27.06 27.70
N TRP A 180 3.16 26.49 26.50
CA TRP A 180 2.38 26.97 25.36
C TRP A 180 0.90 26.66 25.52
N PRO A 181 -0.01 27.60 25.20
CA PRO A 181 -1.45 27.34 25.22
C PRO A 181 -1.87 26.38 24.11
N GLY A 182 -3.04 25.74 24.26
CA GLY A 182 -3.62 24.84 23.27
C GLY A 182 -3.10 23.39 23.34
N VAL A 183 -2.35 23.03 24.39
CA VAL A 183 -1.98 21.65 24.73
C VAL A 183 -2.47 21.29 26.13
N VAL A 184 -2.86 20.04 26.33
CA VAL A 184 -3.36 19.55 27.63
C VAL A 184 -2.20 19.04 28.47
N ARG A 185 -2.13 19.45 29.73
CA ARG A 185 -1.15 18.92 30.69
C ARG A 185 -1.77 17.81 31.52
N MET A 186 -1.03 16.73 31.69
CA MET A 186 -1.49 15.51 32.37
C MET A 186 -0.48 15.05 33.42
N PRO A 187 -0.33 15.80 34.52
CA PRO A 187 0.58 15.41 35.62
C PRO A 187 0.06 14.16 36.33
N GLY A 188 0.96 13.33 36.84
CA GLY A 188 0.64 12.20 37.73
C GLY A 188 0.01 10.98 37.03
N GLN A 189 -0.13 10.97 35.70
CA GLN A 189 -0.85 9.90 34.97
C GLN A 189 0.09 8.86 34.30
N GLY A 190 1.27 8.64 34.85
CA GLY A 190 2.27 7.74 34.28
C GLY A 190 1.79 6.32 33.98
N ARG A 191 0.97 5.73 34.89
CA ARG A 191 0.42 4.38 34.69
C ARG A 191 -0.45 4.28 33.43
N ALA A 192 -1.25 5.29 33.13
CA ALA A 192 -2.10 5.30 31.94
C ALA A 192 -1.29 5.38 30.64
N TRP A 193 -0.14 6.08 30.63
CA TRP A 193 0.79 6.09 29.50
C TRP A 193 1.42 4.73 29.28
N TRP A 194 1.86 4.03 30.33
CA TRP A 194 2.41 2.67 30.23
C TRP A 194 1.37 1.67 29.76
N LEU A 195 0.10 1.81 30.19
CA LEU A 195 -0.98 0.97 29.67
C LEU A 195 -1.13 1.16 28.16
N GLY A 196 -0.97 2.37 27.63
CA GLY A 196 -0.97 2.63 26.19
C GLY A 196 0.13 1.85 25.46
N LEU A 197 1.35 1.82 26.01
CA LEU A 197 2.43 0.98 25.47
C LEU A 197 2.02 -0.50 25.48
N GLY A 198 1.45 -0.97 26.60
CA GLY A 198 0.94 -2.35 26.70
C GLY A 198 -0.11 -2.67 25.63
N VAL A 199 -1.03 -1.74 25.33
CA VAL A 199 -2.03 -1.89 24.26
C VAL A 199 -1.37 -1.97 22.87
N ALA A 200 -0.35 -1.15 22.59
CA ALA A 200 0.37 -1.22 21.33
C ALA A 200 1.11 -2.55 21.16
N LEU A 201 1.78 -3.02 22.23
CA LEU A 201 2.46 -4.31 22.23
C LEU A 201 1.47 -5.48 22.09
N ALA A 202 0.31 -5.41 22.72
CA ALA A 202 -0.75 -6.42 22.56
C ALA A 202 -1.26 -6.48 21.11
N ALA A 203 -1.42 -5.33 20.44
CA ALA A 203 -1.81 -5.29 19.03
C ALA A 203 -0.72 -5.89 18.10
N ILE A 204 0.55 -5.68 18.39
CA ILE A 204 1.67 -6.32 17.68
C ILE A 204 1.66 -7.83 17.93
N ALA A 205 1.41 -8.23 19.18
CA ALA A 205 1.41 -9.62 19.61
C ALA A 205 0.31 -10.47 18.94
N VAL A 206 -0.74 -9.87 18.39
CA VAL A 206 -1.79 -10.59 17.62
C VAL A 206 -1.19 -11.46 16.51
N TRP A 207 -0.13 -11.00 15.88
CA TRP A 207 0.58 -11.78 14.86
C TRP A 207 1.92 -12.30 15.34
N LEU A 208 2.71 -11.45 16.00
CA LEU A 208 4.10 -11.78 16.35
C LEU A 208 4.19 -12.91 17.39
N LEU A 209 3.29 -12.93 18.39
CA LEU A 209 3.32 -13.97 19.41
C LEU A 209 2.99 -15.35 18.83
N PRO A 210 1.88 -15.57 18.08
CA PRO A 210 1.62 -16.85 17.44
C PRO A 210 2.74 -17.27 16.47
N LEU A 211 3.34 -16.33 15.72
CA LEU A 211 4.44 -16.61 14.83
C LEU A 211 5.66 -17.14 15.58
N VAL A 212 6.09 -16.43 16.63
CA VAL A 212 7.26 -16.83 17.43
C VAL A 212 7.02 -18.19 18.12
N LEU A 213 5.83 -18.40 18.68
CA LEU A 213 5.46 -19.68 19.29
C LEU A 213 5.48 -20.82 18.25
N TYR A 214 4.88 -20.61 17.09
CA TYR A 214 4.88 -21.60 16.02
C TYR A 214 6.30 -21.97 15.58
N VAL A 215 7.14 -20.97 15.31
CA VAL A 215 8.53 -21.19 14.84
C VAL A 215 9.40 -21.81 15.92
N THR A 216 9.15 -21.51 17.21
CA THR A 216 9.91 -22.09 18.32
C THR A 216 9.54 -23.56 18.55
N LEU A 217 8.25 -23.93 18.41
CA LEU A 217 7.77 -25.27 18.71
C LEU A 217 7.83 -26.21 17.51
N TYR A 218 7.58 -25.71 16.31
CA TYR A 218 7.37 -26.52 15.10
C TYR A 218 8.19 -26.04 13.89
N GLY A 219 8.93 -24.89 14.00
CA GLY A 219 9.56 -24.24 12.87
C GLY A 219 10.76 -25.02 12.34
N ASP A 220 10.81 -25.15 11.03
CA ASP A 220 11.98 -25.56 10.24
C ASP A 220 12.99 -24.41 10.07
N GLU A 221 14.07 -24.68 9.36
CA GLU A 221 15.11 -23.68 9.08
C GLU A 221 14.55 -22.48 8.27
N ALA A 222 13.68 -22.74 7.29
CA ALA A 222 13.07 -21.71 6.46
C ALA A 222 12.18 -20.76 7.27
N SER A 223 11.37 -21.29 8.19
CA SER A 223 10.52 -20.49 9.09
C SER A 223 11.34 -19.65 10.08
N ARG A 224 12.47 -20.18 10.57
CA ARG A 224 13.42 -19.41 11.43
C ARG A 224 14.09 -18.29 10.64
N ALA A 225 14.53 -18.57 9.41
CA ALA A 225 15.08 -17.56 8.51
C ALA A 225 14.07 -16.45 8.22
N TYR A 226 12.77 -16.79 8.03
CA TYR A 226 11.69 -15.82 7.85
C TYR A 226 11.57 -14.85 9.03
N VAL A 227 11.57 -15.35 10.27
CA VAL A 227 11.49 -14.48 11.46
C VAL A 227 12.69 -13.54 11.53
N SER A 228 13.90 -14.04 11.28
CA SER A 228 15.11 -13.21 11.22
C SER A 228 15.02 -12.14 10.12
N GLU A 229 14.61 -12.52 8.93
CA GLU A 229 14.46 -11.62 7.79
C GLU A 229 13.46 -10.48 8.08
N ILE A 230 12.24 -10.84 8.56
CA ILE A 230 11.18 -9.84 8.73
C ILE A 230 11.43 -8.91 9.90
N LEU A 231 12.03 -9.39 10.99
CA LEU A 231 12.29 -8.57 12.18
C LEU A 231 13.53 -7.69 12.05
N LEU A 232 14.62 -8.19 11.43
CA LEU A 232 15.89 -7.48 11.37
C LEU A 232 16.10 -6.78 10.03
N ARG A 233 16.02 -7.51 8.92
CA ARG A 233 16.38 -7.00 7.60
C ARG A 233 15.33 -6.06 7.03
N GLN A 234 14.06 -6.43 7.11
CA GLN A 234 12.97 -5.62 6.56
C GLN A 234 12.61 -4.40 7.42
N THR A 235 13.01 -4.35 8.70
CA THR A 235 12.77 -3.20 9.59
C THR A 235 13.99 -2.29 9.68
N ALA A 236 15.06 -2.72 10.34
CA ALA A 236 16.20 -1.87 10.66
C ALA A 236 17.15 -1.66 9.47
N GLN A 237 17.56 -2.74 8.79
CA GLN A 237 18.55 -2.62 7.71
C GLN A 237 17.97 -1.90 6.48
N ARG A 238 16.69 -2.13 6.15
CA ARG A 238 16.04 -1.46 5.02
C ARG A 238 15.90 0.06 5.22
N TYR A 239 15.79 0.54 6.45
CA TYR A 239 15.78 1.96 6.73
C TYR A 239 17.18 2.58 6.53
N ALA A 240 18.21 1.92 7.02
CA ALA A 240 19.59 2.43 6.99
C ALA A 240 20.28 2.23 5.62
N ASN A 241 20.15 1.02 5.04
CA ASN A 241 20.83 0.59 3.81
C ASN A 241 19.84 -0.06 2.85
N ALA A 242 18.99 0.74 2.20
CA ALA A 242 18.10 0.22 1.19
C ALA A 242 18.87 -0.21 -0.05
N TRP A 243 18.61 -1.42 -0.53
CA TRP A 243 19.18 -1.97 -1.78
C TRP A 243 18.38 -1.63 -3.03
N HIS A 244 17.17 -1.06 -2.86
CA HIS A 244 16.30 -0.60 -3.94
C HIS A 244 15.77 0.81 -3.66
N HIS A 245 15.44 1.56 -4.71
CA HIS A 245 14.84 2.90 -4.65
C HIS A 245 15.68 3.92 -3.89
N GLN A 246 17.01 3.86 -4.03
CA GLN A 246 17.90 4.89 -3.50
C GLN A 246 17.65 6.21 -4.24
N GLU A 247 17.29 7.24 -3.49
CA GLU A 247 17.01 8.57 -4.01
C GLU A 247 17.66 9.63 -3.10
N PRO A 248 18.08 10.77 -3.65
CA PRO A 248 18.75 11.82 -2.90
C PRO A 248 17.83 12.43 -1.82
N PHE A 249 18.41 13.15 -0.83
CA PHE A 249 17.65 13.71 0.28
C PHE A 249 16.57 14.72 -0.16
N TRP A 250 16.76 15.45 -1.27
CA TRP A 250 15.81 16.41 -1.81
C TRP A 250 14.65 15.77 -2.59
N TYR A 251 14.62 14.46 -2.79
CA TYR A 251 13.64 13.74 -3.61
C TYR A 251 12.20 14.14 -3.31
N PHE A 252 11.81 14.13 -2.03
CA PHE A 252 10.44 14.47 -1.67
C PHE A 252 10.11 15.94 -1.95
N PHE A 253 11.03 16.85 -1.68
CA PHE A 253 10.80 18.28 -1.81
C PHE A 253 10.74 18.75 -3.26
N LEU A 254 11.56 18.19 -4.14
CA LEU A 254 11.66 18.62 -5.54
C LEU A 254 10.83 17.76 -6.51
N LYS A 255 10.71 16.44 -6.25
CA LYS A 255 10.02 15.53 -7.18
C LYS A 255 8.61 15.14 -6.73
N VAL A 256 8.37 14.95 -5.41
CA VAL A 256 7.12 14.40 -4.91
C VAL A 256 6.14 15.48 -4.48
N ILE A 257 6.51 16.35 -3.56
CA ILE A 257 5.61 17.39 -3.02
C ILE A 257 5.06 18.31 -4.13
N PRO A 258 5.85 18.87 -5.06
CA PRO A 258 5.33 19.76 -6.07
C PRO A 258 4.29 19.12 -7.01
N LYS A 259 4.40 17.83 -7.26
CA LYS A 259 3.51 17.07 -8.15
C LYS A 259 2.33 16.44 -7.40
N TYR A 260 2.62 15.74 -6.30
CA TYR A 260 1.62 14.88 -5.65
C TYR A 260 0.77 15.62 -4.61
N TRP A 261 1.25 16.74 -4.06
CA TRP A 261 0.48 17.56 -3.12
C TRP A 261 -0.26 18.73 -3.81
N LEU A 262 -0.40 18.71 -5.13
CA LEU A 262 -1.30 19.61 -5.83
C LEU A 262 -2.76 19.34 -5.39
N PRO A 263 -3.59 20.40 -5.23
CA PRO A 263 -3.28 21.83 -5.39
C PRO A 263 -2.71 22.50 -4.12
N LEU A 264 -2.52 21.77 -3.00
CA LEU A 264 -2.15 22.35 -1.70
C LEU A 264 -0.83 23.10 -1.72
N VAL A 265 0.15 22.59 -2.48
CA VAL A 265 1.48 23.19 -2.59
C VAL A 265 1.44 24.63 -3.08
N LEU A 266 0.45 24.98 -3.90
CA LEU A 266 0.29 26.33 -4.43
C LEU A 266 0.00 27.37 -3.34
N ALA A 267 -0.54 26.96 -2.20
CA ALA A 267 -0.86 27.82 -1.08
C ALA A 267 0.33 28.06 -0.12
N LEU A 268 1.39 27.24 -0.18
CA LEU A 268 2.51 27.27 0.75
C LEU A 268 3.20 28.64 0.88
N PRO A 269 3.40 29.44 -0.20
CA PRO A 269 4.03 30.77 -0.07
C PRO A 269 3.31 31.70 0.90
N TRP A 270 1.99 31.57 1.04
CA TRP A 270 1.19 32.38 2.00
C TRP A 270 1.05 31.69 3.35
N LEU A 271 1.01 30.37 3.39
CA LEU A 271 0.81 29.60 4.61
C LEU A 271 2.05 29.56 5.50
N VAL A 272 3.26 29.47 4.91
CA VAL A 272 4.50 29.44 5.69
C VAL A 272 4.68 30.69 6.55
N PRO A 273 4.52 31.92 6.05
CA PRO A 273 4.56 33.13 6.88
C PRO A 273 3.43 33.16 7.95
N ALA A 274 2.24 32.65 7.61
CA ALA A 274 1.13 32.58 8.57
C ALA A 274 1.44 31.62 9.73
N TRP A 275 1.99 30.43 9.45
CA TRP A 275 2.42 29.48 10.48
C TRP A 275 3.55 30.06 11.35
N ARG A 276 4.54 30.74 10.76
CA ARG A 276 5.58 31.44 11.54
C ARG A 276 4.99 32.43 12.54
N ARG A 277 3.96 33.21 12.13
CA ARG A 277 3.25 34.12 13.02
C ARG A 277 2.47 33.40 14.13
N GLN A 278 1.83 32.25 13.83
CA GLN A 278 1.15 31.45 14.85
C GLN A 278 2.13 30.83 15.86
N LEU A 279 3.27 30.34 15.38
CA LEU A 279 4.33 29.82 16.23
C LEU A 279 4.96 30.91 17.10
N SER A 280 5.16 32.13 16.58
CA SER A 280 5.63 33.27 17.40
C SER A 280 4.62 33.67 18.47
N LYS A 281 3.33 33.42 18.24
CA LYS A 281 2.26 33.59 19.25
C LYS A 281 2.13 32.40 20.23
N ARG A 282 3.02 31.42 20.09
CA ARG A 282 3.08 30.19 20.91
C ARG A 282 1.81 29.32 20.82
N ASP A 283 1.16 29.23 19.64
CA ASP A 283 0.01 28.32 19.47
C ASP A 283 0.51 26.86 19.48
N GLY A 284 0.24 26.16 20.59
CA GLY A 284 0.68 24.78 20.80
C GLY A 284 0.02 23.78 19.84
N ARG A 285 -1.21 24.05 19.35
CA ARG A 285 -1.89 23.19 18.36
C ARG A 285 -1.12 23.18 17.04
N VAL A 286 -0.73 24.38 16.58
CA VAL A 286 0.06 24.52 15.34
C VAL A 286 1.44 23.90 15.51
N LEU A 287 2.10 24.10 16.67
CA LEU A 287 3.40 23.47 16.94
C LEU A 287 3.33 21.95 16.88
N VAL A 288 2.34 21.34 17.54
CA VAL A 288 2.21 19.88 17.63
C VAL A 288 1.89 19.28 16.26
N LEU A 289 0.93 19.84 15.53
CA LEU A 289 0.53 19.32 14.22
C LEU A 289 1.62 19.54 13.16
N LEU A 290 2.15 20.76 13.04
CA LEU A 290 3.18 21.07 12.05
C LEU A 290 4.50 20.40 12.40
N GLY A 291 4.87 20.35 13.68
CA GLY A 291 6.05 19.65 14.16
C GLY A 291 5.99 18.15 13.84
N TRP A 292 4.83 17.52 14.02
CA TRP A 292 4.64 16.14 13.61
C TRP A 292 4.80 15.94 12.10
N VAL A 293 4.20 16.80 11.27
CA VAL A 293 4.37 16.75 9.81
C VAL A 293 5.85 16.84 9.42
N VAL A 294 6.57 17.79 10.01
CA VAL A 294 8.01 17.98 9.75
C VAL A 294 8.81 16.75 10.18
N LEU A 295 8.51 16.16 11.35
CA LEU A 295 9.19 14.96 11.83
C LEU A 295 8.92 13.74 10.95
N VAL A 296 7.71 13.56 10.43
CA VAL A 296 7.40 12.48 9.48
C VAL A 296 8.14 12.68 8.15
N LEU A 297 8.17 13.91 7.62
CA LEU A 297 8.94 14.21 6.42
C LEU A 297 10.44 13.99 6.64
N LEU A 298 10.97 14.41 7.78
CA LEU A 298 12.37 14.22 8.15
C LEU A 298 12.70 12.73 8.26
N PHE A 299 11.85 11.94 8.93
CA PHE A 299 12.02 10.50 9.06
C PHE A 299 12.20 9.80 7.70
N PHE A 300 11.32 10.09 6.73
CA PHE A 300 11.45 9.50 5.39
C PHE A 300 12.56 10.12 4.55
N THR A 301 12.91 11.37 4.78
CA THR A 301 14.02 12.04 4.09
C THR A 301 15.38 11.44 4.48
N LEU A 302 15.52 11.06 5.75
CA LEU A 302 16.74 10.43 6.27
C LEU A 302 16.86 8.95 5.87
N SER A 303 15.76 8.28 5.51
CA SER A 303 15.80 6.91 4.98
C SER A 303 16.54 6.86 3.64
N SER A 304 17.38 5.85 3.43
CA SER A 304 18.09 5.65 2.16
C SER A 304 17.14 5.29 1.01
N GLY A 305 16.14 4.45 1.26
CA GLY A 305 15.11 4.07 0.28
C GLY A 305 13.91 5.01 0.30
N LYS A 306 13.53 5.58 -0.86
CA LYS A 306 12.44 6.56 -0.98
C LYS A 306 11.49 6.20 -2.10
N ARG A 307 10.19 6.11 -1.77
CA ARG A 307 9.10 6.01 -2.77
C ARG A 307 8.13 7.17 -2.59
N LYS A 308 7.51 7.61 -3.69
CA LYS A 308 6.53 8.72 -3.69
C LYS A 308 5.38 8.55 -2.68
N LEU A 309 5.07 7.30 -2.30
CA LEU A 309 3.99 6.96 -1.36
C LEU A 309 4.36 7.18 0.11
N TYR A 310 5.65 7.18 0.46
CA TYR A 310 6.10 7.17 1.85
C TYR A 310 5.69 8.41 2.65
N ILE A 311 5.60 9.58 2.00
CA ILE A 311 5.19 10.80 2.68
C ILE A 311 3.67 11.01 2.73
N PHE A 312 2.87 10.09 2.16
CA PHE A 312 1.41 10.18 2.20
C PHE A 312 0.85 10.28 3.63
N PRO A 313 1.35 9.54 4.64
CA PRO A 313 0.90 9.68 6.02
C PRO A 313 1.03 11.08 6.63
N ALA A 314 1.94 11.92 6.14
CA ALA A 314 2.08 13.31 6.62
C ALA A 314 0.95 14.23 6.14
N LEU A 315 0.29 13.88 5.05
CA LEU A 315 -0.73 14.72 4.41
C LEU A 315 -1.93 15.06 5.32
N PRO A 316 -2.53 14.12 6.08
CA PRO A 316 -3.61 14.42 7.02
C PRO A 316 -3.25 15.50 8.04
N GLY A 317 -2.06 15.44 8.64
CA GLY A 317 -1.58 16.45 9.58
C GLY A 317 -1.37 17.81 8.92
N LEU A 318 -0.79 17.82 7.71
CA LEU A 318 -0.64 19.06 6.93
C LEU A 318 -1.98 19.71 6.63
N VAL A 319 -2.95 18.93 6.18
CA VAL A 319 -4.30 19.41 5.87
C VAL A 319 -4.97 20.01 7.11
N LEU A 320 -4.83 19.39 8.27
CA LEU A 320 -5.38 19.92 9.53
C LEU A 320 -4.79 21.28 9.88
N VAL A 321 -3.49 21.50 9.70
CA VAL A 321 -2.86 22.78 10.04
C VAL A 321 -3.07 23.84 8.95
N MET A 322 -3.39 23.44 7.71
CA MET A 322 -3.75 24.34 6.62
C MET A 322 -5.20 24.84 6.71
N ALA A 323 -6.12 23.95 7.04
CA ALA A 323 -7.58 24.20 6.95
C ALA A 323 -8.05 25.50 7.63
N PRO A 324 -7.60 25.85 8.86
CA PRO A 324 -8.03 27.08 9.53
C PRO A 324 -7.57 28.36 8.83
N LEU A 325 -6.54 28.31 8.00
CA LEU A 325 -6.01 29.45 7.26
C LEU A 325 -6.70 29.67 5.89
N VAL A 326 -7.40 28.66 5.37
CA VAL A 326 -8.07 28.75 4.06
C VAL A 326 -9.10 29.88 3.98
N PRO A 327 -10.00 30.11 4.96
CA PRO A 327 -10.94 31.23 4.90
C PRO A 327 -10.25 32.61 4.84
N TRP A 328 -9.11 32.76 5.54
CA TRP A 328 -8.30 33.97 5.47
C TRP A 328 -7.66 34.12 4.06
N LEU A 329 -7.10 33.03 3.53
CA LEU A 329 -6.45 33.04 2.22
C LEU A 329 -7.45 33.35 1.09
N LEU A 330 -8.63 32.75 1.10
CA LEU A 330 -9.69 33.03 0.13
C LEU A 330 -10.17 34.47 0.19
N ARG A 331 -10.31 35.05 1.41
CA ARG A 331 -10.62 36.47 1.56
C ARG A 331 -9.52 37.33 0.97
N ARG A 332 -8.25 37.07 1.26
CA ARG A 332 -7.11 37.78 0.74
C ARG A 332 -7.05 37.79 -0.79
N TRP A 333 -7.36 36.66 -1.42
CA TRP A 333 -7.28 36.52 -2.89
C TRP A 333 -8.49 37.10 -3.62
N PHE A 334 -9.68 37.00 -3.03
CA PHE A 334 -10.93 37.23 -3.76
C PHE A 334 -11.86 38.31 -3.19
N ALA A 335 -11.49 39.00 -2.09
CA ALA A 335 -12.36 39.99 -1.46
C ALA A 335 -12.86 41.08 -2.43
N GLN A 336 -11.98 41.55 -3.32
CA GLN A 336 -12.29 42.57 -4.32
C GLN A 336 -12.36 42.03 -5.77
N ARG A 337 -12.45 40.69 -5.93
CA ARG A 337 -12.37 40.02 -7.23
C ARG A 337 -13.49 38.97 -7.41
N PRO A 338 -14.77 39.37 -7.49
CA PRO A 338 -15.89 38.40 -7.50
C PRO A 338 -15.88 37.48 -8.71
N ARG A 339 -15.42 37.96 -9.88
CA ARG A 339 -15.24 37.11 -11.09
C ARG A 339 -14.18 36.02 -10.88
N ALA A 340 -13.03 36.38 -10.31
CA ALA A 340 -11.96 35.42 -10.01
C ALA A 340 -12.42 34.36 -9.00
N ARG A 341 -13.27 34.75 -7.99
CA ARG A 341 -13.86 33.80 -7.07
C ARG A 341 -14.79 32.79 -7.77
N LYS A 342 -15.63 33.24 -8.71
CA LYS A 342 -16.50 32.34 -9.49
C LYS A 342 -15.67 31.37 -10.34
N VAL A 343 -14.61 31.86 -10.99
CA VAL A 343 -13.69 31.03 -11.77
C VAL A 343 -13.00 30.00 -10.88
N PHE A 344 -12.52 30.40 -9.69
CA PHE A 344 -11.90 29.47 -8.75
C PHE A 344 -12.86 28.35 -8.29
N ILE A 345 -14.11 28.70 -7.99
CA ILE A 345 -15.14 27.71 -7.63
C ILE A 345 -15.40 26.78 -8.83
N GLY A 346 -15.50 27.31 -10.04
CA GLY A 346 -15.67 26.50 -11.25
C GLY A 346 -14.52 25.54 -11.48
N LEU A 347 -13.28 25.99 -11.31
CA LEU A 347 -12.09 25.14 -11.42
C LEU A 347 -12.03 24.08 -10.32
N ALA A 348 -12.44 24.40 -9.09
CA ALA A 348 -12.49 23.41 -8.01
C ALA A 348 -13.56 22.34 -8.29
N LEU A 349 -14.75 22.73 -8.74
CA LEU A 349 -15.81 21.78 -9.14
C LEU A 349 -15.36 20.90 -10.32
N PHE A 350 -14.74 21.51 -11.33
CA PHE A 350 -14.16 20.79 -12.48
C PHE A 350 -13.10 19.79 -12.02
N TRP A 351 -12.21 20.19 -11.09
CA TRP A 351 -11.19 19.30 -10.53
C TRP A 351 -11.80 18.05 -9.89
N PHE A 352 -12.82 18.21 -9.03
CA PHE A 352 -13.49 17.07 -8.42
C PHE A 352 -14.26 16.22 -9.45
N ALA A 353 -14.93 16.85 -10.41
CA ALA A 353 -15.65 16.16 -11.47
C ALA A 353 -14.71 15.35 -12.38
N ALA A 354 -13.55 15.93 -12.74
CA ALA A 354 -12.52 15.26 -13.54
C ALA A 354 -11.98 14.02 -12.84
N TRP A 355 -11.67 14.11 -11.53
CA TRP A 355 -11.22 12.94 -10.77
C TRP A 355 -12.31 11.92 -10.56
N PHE A 356 -13.57 12.33 -10.44
CA PHE A 356 -14.70 11.41 -10.37
C PHE A 356 -14.87 10.65 -11.69
N ALA A 357 -14.86 11.35 -12.82
CA ALA A 357 -14.96 10.77 -14.15
C ALA A 357 -13.77 9.83 -14.46
N ARG A 358 -12.54 10.26 -14.11
CA ARG A 358 -11.36 9.42 -14.24
C ARG A 358 -11.50 8.09 -13.52
N GLY A 359 -12.22 8.05 -12.39
CA GLY A 359 -12.48 6.83 -11.65
C GLY A 359 -13.20 5.75 -12.43
N PHE A 360 -13.99 6.12 -13.46
CA PHE A 360 -14.64 5.18 -14.38
C PHE A 360 -13.83 4.93 -15.65
N ILE A 361 -12.90 5.83 -16.01
CA ILE A 361 -12.03 5.66 -17.19
C ILE A 361 -10.89 4.68 -16.89
N GLU A 362 -10.34 4.70 -15.67
CA GLU A 362 -9.23 3.82 -15.28
C GLU A 362 -9.56 2.33 -15.45
N PRO A 363 -10.71 1.81 -15.00
CA PRO A 363 -11.09 0.42 -15.21
C PRO A 363 -11.13 0.01 -16.70
N ILE A 364 -11.62 0.89 -17.57
CA ILE A 364 -11.66 0.62 -19.02
C ILE A 364 -10.24 0.39 -19.57
N LYS A 365 -9.26 1.17 -19.09
CA LYS A 365 -7.86 0.98 -19.47
C LYS A 365 -7.23 -0.29 -18.86
N GLU A 366 -7.66 -0.68 -17.68
CA GLU A 366 -7.20 -1.90 -17.02
C GLU A 366 -7.72 -3.16 -17.73
N HIS A 367 -8.93 -3.12 -18.29
CA HIS A 367 -9.45 -4.21 -19.14
C HIS A 367 -8.68 -4.40 -20.45
N LEU A 368 -7.92 -3.40 -20.88
CA LEU A 368 -6.94 -3.50 -21.97
C LEU A 368 -5.57 -3.98 -21.48
N ASN A 369 -5.51 -4.64 -20.32
CA ASN A 369 -4.27 -5.16 -19.76
C ASN A 369 -3.69 -6.25 -20.67
N VAL A 370 -2.47 -6.05 -21.12
CA VAL A 370 -1.75 -6.94 -22.01
C VAL A 370 -1.65 -8.37 -21.44
N ARG A 371 -1.49 -8.51 -20.11
CA ARG A 371 -1.43 -9.83 -19.46
C ARG A 371 -2.75 -10.60 -19.51
N GLN A 372 -3.86 -9.89 -19.40
CA GLN A 372 -5.18 -10.50 -19.53
C GLN A 372 -5.42 -10.96 -20.96
N ALA A 373 -5.00 -10.17 -21.96
CA ALA A 373 -5.06 -10.54 -23.37
C ALA A 373 -4.19 -11.77 -23.66
N LEU A 374 -2.92 -11.75 -23.22
CA LEU A 374 -2.00 -12.88 -23.30
C LEU A 374 -2.62 -14.16 -22.73
N MET A 375 -3.15 -14.13 -21.50
CA MET A 375 -3.69 -15.33 -20.87
C MET A 375 -5.02 -15.78 -21.47
N ALA A 376 -5.80 -14.87 -22.06
CA ALA A 376 -6.99 -15.22 -22.82
C ALA A 376 -6.64 -15.92 -24.15
N GLU A 377 -5.61 -15.46 -24.86
CA GLU A 377 -5.08 -16.08 -26.05
C GLU A 377 -4.52 -17.50 -25.76
N VAL A 378 -3.67 -17.59 -24.71
CA VAL A 378 -3.13 -18.88 -24.25
C VAL A 378 -4.25 -19.89 -23.94
N ALA A 379 -5.31 -19.44 -23.20
CA ALA A 379 -6.44 -20.30 -22.88
C ALA A 379 -7.18 -20.81 -24.13
N GLY A 380 -7.32 -19.95 -25.15
CA GLY A 380 -7.88 -20.33 -26.45
C GLY A 380 -7.05 -21.39 -27.19
N MET A 381 -5.72 -21.26 -27.16
CA MET A 381 -4.80 -22.18 -27.79
C MET A 381 -4.68 -23.51 -27.04
N THR A 382 -4.75 -23.51 -25.71
CA THR A 382 -4.56 -24.70 -24.87
C THR A 382 -5.84 -25.47 -24.60
N GLN A 383 -7.00 -24.90 -24.93
CA GLN A 383 -8.32 -25.46 -24.62
C GLN A 383 -8.52 -25.87 -23.15
N GLY A 384 -7.89 -25.10 -22.24
CA GLY A 384 -7.97 -25.32 -20.78
C GLY A 384 -7.03 -26.40 -20.23
N ALA A 385 -6.10 -26.94 -21.05
CA ALA A 385 -5.06 -27.86 -20.58
C ALA A 385 -4.15 -27.20 -19.53
N GLU A 386 -3.48 -28.02 -18.72
CA GLU A 386 -2.56 -27.56 -17.68
C GLU A 386 -1.40 -26.74 -18.29
N LEU A 387 -1.06 -25.59 -17.70
CA LEU A 387 -0.06 -24.67 -18.20
C LEU A 387 1.06 -24.47 -17.18
N MET A 388 2.29 -24.75 -17.59
CA MET A 388 3.47 -24.42 -16.79
C MET A 388 3.95 -22.99 -17.10
N LEU A 389 4.24 -22.22 -16.06
CA LEU A 389 4.93 -20.93 -16.15
C LEU A 389 6.41 -21.11 -15.79
N THR A 390 7.32 -20.84 -16.73
CA THR A 390 8.77 -20.88 -16.48
C THR A 390 9.25 -19.69 -15.66
N HIS A 391 8.56 -18.55 -15.76
CA HIS A 391 8.79 -17.37 -14.95
C HIS A 391 7.52 -17.01 -14.19
N TRP A 392 7.58 -17.05 -12.86
CA TRP A 392 6.42 -16.70 -12.06
C TRP A 392 6.08 -15.22 -12.18
N ARG A 393 4.86 -14.97 -12.63
CA ARG A 393 4.23 -13.64 -12.62
C ARG A 393 2.81 -13.78 -12.12
N GLU A 394 2.51 -13.13 -11.03
CA GLU A 394 1.17 -13.19 -10.42
C GLU A 394 0.07 -12.80 -11.42
N GLY A 395 0.32 -11.80 -12.29
CA GLY A 395 -0.66 -11.40 -13.31
C GLY A 395 -0.97 -12.50 -14.30
N GLN A 396 -0.01 -13.34 -14.68
CA GLN A 396 -0.28 -14.49 -15.54
C GLN A 396 -1.13 -15.53 -14.82
N TRP A 397 -0.80 -15.87 -13.57
CA TRP A 397 -1.62 -16.77 -12.77
C TRP A 397 -3.02 -16.22 -12.50
N LEU A 398 -3.14 -14.97 -12.07
CA LEU A 398 -4.42 -14.35 -11.72
C LEU A 398 -5.41 -14.28 -12.90
N PHE A 399 -4.91 -14.11 -14.12
CA PHE A 399 -5.74 -14.06 -15.33
C PHE A 399 -5.82 -15.39 -16.09
N ALA A 400 -5.16 -16.44 -15.59
CA ALA A 400 -5.24 -17.78 -16.19
C ALA A 400 -6.68 -18.33 -16.15
N ARG A 401 -7.03 -19.10 -17.18
CA ARG A 401 -8.32 -19.81 -17.30
C ARG A 401 -8.18 -21.33 -17.19
N GLN A 402 -6.99 -21.81 -16.85
CA GLN A 402 -6.63 -23.20 -16.68
C GLN A 402 -5.75 -23.39 -15.44
N PRO A 403 -5.55 -24.64 -14.98
CA PRO A 403 -4.62 -24.95 -13.91
C PRO A 403 -3.20 -24.51 -14.27
N ILE A 404 -2.54 -23.84 -13.33
CA ILE A 404 -1.18 -23.33 -13.47
C ILE A 404 -0.21 -24.18 -12.66
N VAL A 405 0.93 -24.48 -13.26
CA VAL A 405 2.04 -25.22 -12.64
C VAL A 405 3.31 -24.38 -12.70
N HIS A 406 4.14 -24.47 -11.68
CA HIS A 406 5.50 -23.92 -11.70
C HIS A 406 6.42 -24.66 -10.72
N PHE A 407 7.74 -24.41 -10.79
CA PHE A 407 8.77 -25.06 -9.96
C PHE A 407 9.49 -24.10 -9.00
N GLY A 408 8.83 -23.04 -8.56
CA GLY A 408 9.37 -22.07 -7.62
C GLY A 408 9.74 -20.74 -8.27
N MET A 409 10.23 -19.82 -7.42
CA MET A 409 10.60 -18.45 -7.83
C MET A 409 12.00 -18.35 -8.43
N ASP A 410 12.84 -19.38 -8.20
CA ASP A 410 14.18 -19.41 -8.78
C ASP A 410 14.06 -19.63 -10.30
N ALA A 411 14.52 -18.64 -11.08
CA ALA A 411 14.51 -18.71 -12.53
C ALA A 411 15.53 -19.70 -13.10
N ALA A 412 16.49 -20.17 -12.31
CA ALA A 412 17.50 -21.13 -12.77
C ALA A 412 16.84 -22.46 -13.16
N HIS A 413 17.23 -22.95 -14.32
CA HIS A 413 16.80 -24.26 -14.82
C HIS A 413 15.29 -24.43 -15.07
N GLN A 414 14.51 -23.35 -15.09
CA GLN A 414 13.05 -23.46 -15.29
C GLN A 414 12.69 -24.03 -16.65
N THR A 415 13.47 -23.72 -17.68
CA THR A 415 13.26 -24.22 -19.05
C THR A 415 13.59 -25.71 -19.15
N GLN A 416 14.63 -26.20 -18.44
CA GLN A 416 14.93 -27.63 -18.33
C GLN A 416 13.83 -28.39 -17.60
N LYS A 417 13.36 -27.82 -16.45
CA LYS A 417 12.23 -28.40 -15.70
C LYS A 417 10.95 -28.45 -16.54
N ALA A 418 10.71 -27.45 -17.40
CA ALA A 418 9.61 -27.46 -18.35
C ALA A 418 9.71 -28.58 -19.34
N ALA A 419 10.88 -28.84 -19.94
CA ALA A 419 11.10 -29.91 -20.87
C ALA A 419 10.85 -31.29 -20.22
N ASP A 420 11.41 -31.55 -19.03
CA ASP A 420 11.19 -32.76 -18.27
C ASP A 420 9.71 -32.97 -17.89
N TRP A 421 9.05 -31.93 -17.42
CA TRP A 421 7.66 -32.02 -17.02
C TRP A 421 6.73 -32.28 -18.20
N LEU A 422 6.96 -31.62 -19.36
CA LEU A 422 6.18 -31.85 -20.59
C LEU A 422 6.35 -33.25 -21.15
N ARG A 423 7.53 -33.89 -21.01
CA ARG A 423 7.71 -35.32 -21.41
C ARG A 423 6.77 -36.24 -20.61
N SER A 424 6.56 -35.92 -19.33
CA SER A 424 5.66 -36.70 -18.46
C SER A 424 4.19 -36.29 -18.60
N ASN A 425 3.90 -35.14 -19.21
CA ASN A 425 2.56 -34.55 -19.35
C ASN A 425 2.33 -34.10 -20.82
N PRO A 426 2.15 -35.01 -21.76
CA PRO A 426 2.16 -34.71 -23.21
C PRO A 426 1.00 -33.82 -23.68
N THR A 427 -0.09 -33.74 -22.91
CA THR A 427 -1.24 -32.85 -23.19
C THR A 427 -1.12 -31.44 -22.60
N ALA A 428 -0.10 -31.23 -21.80
CA ALA A 428 0.14 -29.94 -21.14
C ALA A 428 0.97 -29.00 -22.02
N PHE A 429 0.99 -27.71 -21.59
CA PHE A 429 1.75 -26.66 -22.27
C PHE A 429 2.70 -25.98 -21.30
N ALA A 430 3.75 -25.31 -21.83
CA ALA A 430 4.58 -24.38 -21.07
C ALA A 430 4.65 -23.05 -21.79
N LEU A 431 4.65 -21.96 -20.97
CA LEU A 431 4.83 -20.59 -21.43
C LEU A 431 6.27 -20.16 -21.13
N ILE A 432 7.03 -19.85 -22.19
CA ILE A 432 8.49 -19.64 -22.14
C ILE A 432 8.83 -18.28 -22.77
N GLN A 433 9.84 -17.61 -22.24
CA GLN A 433 10.37 -16.36 -22.84
C GLN A 433 11.25 -16.67 -24.06
N ALA A 434 11.27 -15.74 -25.03
CA ALA A 434 11.97 -15.92 -26.31
C ALA A 434 13.46 -16.21 -26.15
N ASP A 435 14.14 -15.57 -25.21
CA ASP A 435 15.57 -15.72 -24.94
C ASP A 435 15.95 -17.09 -24.36
N GLU A 436 15.01 -17.80 -23.76
CA GLU A 436 15.21 -19.13 -23.19
C GLU A 436 14.71 -20.27 -24.06
N LEU A 437 13.89 -19.95 -25.07
CA LEU A 437 13.21 -20.96 -25.90
C LEU A 437 14.20 -21.96 -26.54
N ALA A 438 15.26 -21.46 -27.17
CA ALA A 438 16.21 -22.27 -27.91
C ALA A 438 17.07 -23.19 -27.02
N GLN A 439 17.07 -23.00 -25.71
CA GLN A 439 17.84 -23.84 -24.78
C GLN A 439 17.37 -25.29 -24.79
N CYS A 440 16.05 -25.49 -24.74
CA CYS A 440 15.45 -26.83 -24.61
C CYS A 440 14.39 -27.14 -25.65
N PHE A 441 13.98 -26.19 -26.47
CA PHE A 441 12.86 -26.35 -27.40
C PHE A 441 13.22 -25.92 -28.82
N LYS A 442 12.53 -26.51 -29.81
CA LYS A 442 12.64 -26.21 -31.25
C LYS A 442 11.78 -24.97 -31.54
N PRO A 443 12.36 -23.83 -31.96
CA PRO A 443 11.59 -22.60 -32.21
C PRO A 443 10.53 -22.73 -33.31
N ASP A 444 10.75 -23.63 -34.30
CA ASP A 444 9.81 -23.89 -35.37
C ASP A 444 8.51 -24.58 -34.94
N LYS A 445 8.53 -25.25 -33.79
CA LYS A 445 7.35 -25.86 -33.15
C LYS A 445 6.70 -25.02 -32.04
N ALA A 446 7.34 -23.94 -31.67
CA ALA A 446 6.81 -23.00 -30.66
C ALA A 446 5.79 -22.04 -31.30
N ARG A 447 4.70 -21.78 -30.59
CA ARG A 447 3.69 -20.83 -31.07
C ARG A 447 3.90 -19.49 -30.33
N LYS A 448 4.20 -18.43 -31.09
CA LYS A 448 4.27 -17.09 -30.51
C LYS A 448 2.88 -16.69 -30.02
N VAL A 449 2.82 -16.11 -28.84
CA VAL A 449 1.63 -15.49 -28.23
C VAL A 449 1.84 -13.99 -28.07
N GLU A 450 0.81 -13.26 -27.65
CA GLU A 450 0.88 -11.81 -27.48
C GLU A 450 2.01 -11.43 -26.49
N ASP A 451 2.76 -10.36 -26.83
CA ASP A 451 3.86 -9.89 -26.00
C ASP A 451 3.33 -9.18 -24.77
N ASP A 452 4.04 -9.26 -23.65
CA ASP A 452 3.75 -8.46 -22.48
C ASP A 452 4.90 -7.48 -22.17
N SER A 453 4.75 -6.71 -21.08
CA SER A 453 5.79 -5.75 -20.64
C SER A 453 7.13 -6.39 -20.26
N ALA A 454 7.22 -7.71 -20.26
CA ALA A 454 8.39 -8.49 -19.89
C ALA A 454 9.12 -9.09 -21.10
N GLY A 455 8.52 -9.06 -22.27
CA GLY A 455 9.12 -9.57 -23.49
C GLY A 455 8.18 -10.43 -24.33
N GLU A 456 8.77 -11.11 -25.29
CA GLU A 456 8.08 -12.04 -26.18
C GLU A 456 7.88 -13.40 -25.49
N TRP A 457 6.70 -13.98 -25.66
CA TRP A 457 6.33 -15.26 -25.08
C TRP A 457 5.98 -16.28 -26.13
N PHE A 458 6.34 -17.53 -25.84
CA PHE A 458 6.08 -18.68 -26.70
C PHE A 458 5.39 -19.81 -25.92
N LEU A 459 4.39 -20.40 -26.52
CA LEU A 459 3.69 -21.58 -26.02
C LEU A 459 4.27 -22.82 -26.67
N VAL A 460 4.68 -23.82 -25.89
CA VAL A 460 5.26 -25.07 -26.33
C VAL A 460 4.57 -26.30 -25.72
N GLN A 461 4.66 -27.43 -26.40
CA GLN A 461 4.28 -28.77 -25.93
C GLN A 461 5.48 -29.69 -25.93
N GLY A 462 5.30 -30.92 -25.44
CA GLY A 462 6.36 -31.92 -25.39
C GLY A 462 6.97 -32.30 -26.74
N ASP A 463 6.23 -32.17 -27.86
CA ASP A 463 6.72 -32.40 -29.20
C ASP A 463 7.74 -31.35 -29.71
N ALA A 464 7.79 -30.20 -29.06
CA ALA A 464 8.77 -29.17 -29.34
C ALA A 464 10.13 -29.41 -28.65
N ASP A 465 10.27 -30.37 -27.75
CA ASP A 465 11.53 -30.68 -27.07
C ASP A 465 12.65 -30.94 -28.11
N ASN A 466 13.82 -30.31 -27.91
CA ASN A 466 14.99 -30.50 -28.78
C ASN A 466 15.91 -31.63 -28.31
N GLY A 467 15.60 -32.24 -27.15
CA GLY A 467 16.37 -33.35 -26.58
C GLY A 467 17.70 -32.96 -25.94
N GLN A 468 18.01 -31.69 -25.79
CA GLN A 468 19.27 -31.22 -25.21
C GLN A 468 19.21 -31.05 -23.67
N CYS A 469 18.00 -31.02 -23.11
CA CYS A 469 17.78 -30.82 -21.69
C CYS A 469 17.36 -32.10 -20.98
N HIS A 470 18.22 -32.63 -20.11
CA HIS A 470 18.00 -33.90 -19.39
C HIS A 470 18.15 -33.74 -17.87
N GLU A 471 17.77 -32.64 -17.33
CA GLU A 471 17.81 -32.44 -15.85
C GLU A 471 16.59 -33.16 -15.24
N ARG A 472 16.82 -34.25 -14.52
CA ARG A 472 15.78 -34.87 -13.70
C ARG A 472 15.51 -33.96 -12.49
N SER A 473 14.49 -33.13 -12.60
CA SER A 473 14.04 -32.34 -11.45
C SER A 473 13.48 -33.29 -10.39
N ALA A 474 14.15 -33.33 -9.23
CA ALA A 474 13.66 -34.08 -8.06
C ALA A 474 12.52 -33.33 -7.34
N SER A 475 12.23 -32.09 -7.71
CA SER A 475 11.20 -31.26 -7.07
C SER A 475 9.82 -31.49 -7.69
N ALA A 476 8.82 -31.71 -6.83
CA ALA A 476 7.43 -31.74 -7.27
C ALA A 476 7.00 -30.32 -7.70
N PRO A 477 6.17 -30.19 -8.75
CA PRO A 477 5.65 -28.90 -9.17
C PRO A 477 4.62 -28.37 -8.17
N PHE A 478 4.57 -27.07 -8.01
CA PHE A 478 3.48 -26.38 -7.35
C PHE A 478 2.31 -26.20 -8.32
N ARG A 479 1.09 -26.42 -7.83
CA ARG A 479 -0.15 -26.34 -8.61
C ARG A 479 -1.11 -25.32 -8.00
N PHE A 480 -1.63 -24.46 -8.85
CA PHE A 480 -2.59 -23.43 -8.47
C PHE A 480 -3.87 -23.56 -9.27
N ALA A 481 -4.97 -23.78 -8.57
CA ALA A 481 -6.30 -23.92 -9.18
C ALA A 481 -7.15 -22.65 -9.07
N TRP A 482 -6.73 -21.67 -8.26
CA TRP A 482 -7.50 -20.44 -8.03
C TRP A 482 -7.48 -19.56 -9.28
N GLN A 483 -8.65 -19.07 -9.66
CA GLN A 483 -8.85 -18.17 -10.80
C GLN A 483 -9.64 -16.94 -10.37
N LEU A 484 -9.33 -15.80 -10.97
CA LEU A 484 -10.19 -14.63 -10.83
C LEU A 484 -11.52 -14.86 -11.56
N PRO A 485 -12.65 -14.39 -11.03
CA PRO A 485 -13.91 -14.37 -11.77
C PRO A 485 -13.69 -13.62 -13.09
N HIS A 486 -14.05 -14.22 -14.19
CA HIS A 486 -14.05 -13.56 -15.49
C HIS A 486 -15.28 -12.63 -15.53
N LEU A 487 -15.05 -11.32 -15.58
CA LEU A 487 -16.07 -10.32 -15.85
C LEU A 487 -16.41 -10.28 -17.33
#